data_ae49b68e6f37acf948466f1e69ff2bb7
#
_entry.id   ae49b68e6f37acf948466f1e69ff2bb7
#
_cell.length_a   1.000
_cell.length_b   1.000
_cell.length_c   1.000
_cell.angle_alpha   90.00
_cell.angle_beta   90.00
_cell.angle_gamma   90.00
#
_symmetry.space_group_name_H-M   'P 1'
#
loop_
_entity.id
_entity.type
_entity.pdbx_description
1 polymer ?
#
loop_
_entity_poly.entity_id
_entity_poly.type
_entity_poly.pdbx_seq_one_letter_code
_entity_poly.pdbx_strand_id
1 'polypeptide(L)'
;MSSLFAQRISMDASPAPSALFNRIEASFLRQGLMQHLGARLVRVEPGLCEVALPYSERVNQQQGGFHGGAMGALADIAGGYAAMTQLADELEVTTVEYKINFLAGFKGGELRAVGRVLRAGKRIIVTTADVVHLDANGKTSACALMQQTLAPVPKTY
;
A
#
# COMPACT_ATOMS: atom_id res chain seq x y z
N MET A 1 -26.66 5.30 3.37
CA MET A 1 -25.47 4.43 3.18
C MET A 1 -24.24 5.28 3.47
N SER A 2 -23.89 5.33 4.72
CA SER A 2 -22.81 6.20 5.23
C SER A 2 -22.00 5.37 6.22
N SER A 3 -20.67 5.56 6.24
CA SER A 3 -19.85 5.16 7.38
C SER A 3 -19.04 3.85 7.32
N LEU A 4 -18.27 3.62 6.23
CA LEU A 4 -17.13 2.70 6.32
C LEU A 4 -15.76 3.39 6.12
N PHE A 5 -15.75 4.71 5.87
CA PHE A 5 -14.53 5.48 5.56
C PHE A 5 -13.98 6.33 6.73
N ALA A 6 -14.59 6.32 7.90
CA ALA A 6 -14.16 7.15 9.01
C ALA A 6 -13.66 6.34 10.20
N GLN A 7 -12.57 5.58 10.05
CA GLN A 7 -11.78 5.19 11.22
C GLN A 7 -10.69 6.24 11.46
N ARG A 8 -10.79 6.89 12.63
CA ARG A 8 -9.92 7.94 13.15
C ARG A 8 -8.43 7.63 12.97
N ILE A 9 -7.72 8.54 12.34
CA ILE A 9 -6.26 8.64 12.43
C ILE A 9 -5.96 9.15 13.84
N SER A 10 -5.54 8.28 14.74
CA SER A 10 -5.07 8.65 16.08
C SER A 10 -3.67 9.23 15.96
N MET A 11 -3.48 10.46 16.43
CA MET A 11 -2.17 11.09 16.63
C MET A 11 -1.70 10.81 18.07
N ASP A 12 -1.43 9.55 18.38
CA ASP A 12 -0.76 9.21 19.65
C ASP A 12 0.65 8.72 19.39
N ALA A 13 1.57 9.03 20.32
CA ALA A 13 2.96 8.60 20.29
C ALA A 13 3.00 7.08 20.06
N SER A 14 3.49 6.68 18.89
CA SER A 14 3.47 5.28 18.47
C SER A 14 4.32 4.44 19.42
N PRO A 15 3.80 3.30 19.93
CA PRO A 15 4.61 2.30 20.60
C PRO A 15 5.76 1.85 19.69
N ALA A 16 6.85 1.32 20.28
CA ALA A 16 7.98 0.80 19.51
C ALA A 16 7.49 -0.16 18.39
N PRO A 17 8.11 -0.10 17.18
CA PRO A 17 7.67 -0.93 16.05
C PRO A 17 7.63 -2.42 16.43
N SER A 18 6.58 -3.12 16.02
CA SER A 18 6.45 -4.56 16.27
C SER A 18 7.48 -5.36 15.47
N ALA A 19 7.80 -6.59 15.89
CA ALA A 19 8.67 -7.50 15.12
C ALA A 19 8.14 -7.70 13.69
N LEU A 20 6.81 -7.76 13.51
CA LEU A 20 6.17 -7.84 12.21
C LEU A 20 6.46 -6.58 11.37
N PHE A 21 6.30 -5.39 11.95
CA PHE A 21 6.62 -4.13 11.26
C PHE A 21 8.07 -4.11 10.80
N ASN A 22 9.01 -4.42 11.69
CA ASN A 22 10.45 -4.42 11.37
C ASN A 22 10.79 -5.40 10.24
N ARG A 23 10.18 -6.58 10.23
CA ARG A 23 10.34 -7.57 9.16
C ARG A 23 9.88 -7.03 7.81
N ILE A 24 8.70 -6.45 7.75
CA ILE A 24 8.14 -5.87 6.51
C ILE A 24 8.95 -4.65 6.07
N GLU A 25 9.33 -3.78 7.00
CA GLU A 25 10.14 -2.58 6.71
C GLU A 25 11.50 -2.95 6.12
N ALA A 26 12.18 -3.98 6.67
CA ALA A 26 13.45 -4.44 6.14
C ALA A 26 13.36 -4.89 4.67
N SER A 27 12.28 -5.53 4.27
CA SER A 27 12.00 -5.87 2.87
C SER A 27 11.64 -4.63 2.04
N PHE A 28 10.76 -3.77 2.55
CA PHE A 28 10.31 -2.55 1.88
C PHE A 28 11.47 -1.62 1.52
N LEU A 29 12.43 -1.44 2.43
CA LEU A 29 13.60 -0.58 2.23
C LEU A 29 14.58 -1.12 1.16
N ARG A 30 14.44 -2.37 0.71
CA ARG A 30 15.21 -2.93 -0.41
C ARG A 30 14.62 -2.58 -1.78
N GLN A 31 13.42 -2.03 -1.83
CA GLN A 31 12.72 -1.73 -3.08
C GLN A 31 13.15 -0.38 -3.67
N GLY A 32 14.01 -0.41 -4.68
CA GLY A 32 14.51 0.78 -5.36
C GLY A 32 13.41 1.66 -5.94
N LEU A 33 12.31 1.08 -6.46
CA LEU A 33 11.18 1.85 -6.98
C LEU A 33 10.49 2.65 -5.87
N MET A 34 10.25 2.06 -4.71
CA MET A 34 9.61 2.75 -3.58
C MET A 34 10.47 3.88 -3.05
N GLN A 35 11.79 3.67 -2.98
CA GLN A 35 12.76 4.73 -2.63
C GLN A 35 12.76 5.86 -3.66
N HIS A 36 12.77 5.51 -4.97
CA HIS A 36 12.72 6.50 -6.05
C HIS A 36 11.46 7.36 -6.00
N LEU A 37 10.31 6.77 -5.75
CA LEU A 37 9.04 7.48 -5.62
C LEU A 37 8.94 8.28 -4.31
N GLY A 38 9.74 7.97 -3.29
CA GLY A 38 9.66 8.56 -1.96
C GLY A 38 8.53 7.99 -1.11
N ALA A 39 8.11 6.76 -1.41
CA ALA A 39 7.10 6.06 -0.63
C ALA A 39 7.64 5.65 0.75
N ARG A 40 6.76 5.56 1.73
CA ARG A 40 7.10 5.13 3.11
C ARG A 40 6.05 4.20 3.68
N LEU A 41 6.50 3.26 4.49
CA LEU A 41 5.64 2.38 5.26
C LEU A 41 5.00 3.17 6.41
N VAL A 42 3.70 2.97 6.65
CA VAL A 42 2.95 3.71 7.68
C VAL A 42 2.45 2.79 8.77
N ARG A 43 1.80 1.68 8.39
CA ARG A 43 1.19 0.73 9.32
C ARG A 43 1.29 -0.69 8.79
N VAL A 44 1.60 -1.63 9.66
CA VAL A 44 1.62 -3.06 9.38
C VAL A 44 0.94 -3.79 10.53
N GLU A 45 -0.06 -4.59 10.18
CA GLU A 45 -0.78 -5.48 11.08
C GLU A 45 -1.01 -6.83 10.37
N PRO A 46 -1.32 -7.91 11.06
CA PRO A 46 -1.68 -9.16 10.40
C PRO A 46 -2.80 -8.96 9.35
N GLY A 47 -2.50 -9.25 8.08
CA GLY A 47 -3.42 -9.08 6.95
C GLY A 47 -3.60 -7.64 6.47
N LEU A 48 -2.81 -6.67 6.96
CA LEU A 48 -2.92 -5.27 6.58
C LEU A 48 -1.56 -4.60 6.41
N CYS A 49 -1.44 -3.78 5.37
CA CYS A 49 -0.31 -2.87 5.18
C CYS A 49 -0.79 -1.53 4.64
N GLU A 50 -0.29 -0.44 5.22
CA GLU A 50 -0.54 0.93 4.75
C GLU A 50 0.78 1.57 4.31
N VAL A 51 0.78 2.13 3.10
CA VAL A 51 1.92 2.81 2.47
C VAL A 51 1.50 4.21 2.06
N ALA A 52 2.37 5.18 2.28
CA ALA A 52 2.15 6.58 1.91
C ALA A 52 3.09 6.99 0.79
N LEU A 53 2.60 7.90 -0.07
CA LEU A 53 3.35 8.51 -1.15
C LEU A 53 3.09 10.03 -1.17
N PRO A 54 4.03 10.85 -0.66
CA PRO A 54 3.93 12.30 -0.77
C PRO A 54 3.98 12.76 -2.24
N TYR A 55 3.25 13.83 -2.55
CA TYR A 55 3.32 14.44 -3.88
C TYR A 55 4.72 15.02 -4.15
N SER A 56 5.22 14.75 -5.33
CA SER A 56 6.43 15.36 -5.88
C SER A 56 6.38 15.34 -7.41
N GLU A 57 7.29 16.05 -8.06
CA GLU A 57 7.41 16.02 -9.52
C GLU A 57 7.81 14.64 -10.08
N ARG A 58 8.37 13.76 -9.24
CA ARG A 58 8.73 12.39 -9.64
C ARG A 58 7.53 11.46 -9.79
N VAL A 59 6.38 11.83 -9.23
CA VAL A 59 5.17 11.00 -9.21
C VAL A 59 4.02 11.62 -9.98
N ASN A 60 4.24 12.77 -10.63
CA ASN A 60 3.21 13.45 -11.40
C ASN A 60 3.10 12.91 -12.84
N GLN A 61 1.98 13.20 -13.47
CA GLN A 61 1.75 13.03 -14.90
C GLN A 61 1.66 14.42 -15.57
N GLN A 62 1.57 14.47 -16.90
CA GLN A 62 1.67 15.70 -17.71
C GLN A 62 0.63 16.79 -17.40
N GLN A 63 -0.47 16.46 -16.72
CA GLN A 63 -1.47 17.44 -16.26
C GLN A 63 -1.22 17.92 -14.82
N GLY A 64 -0.13 17.45 -14.21
CA GLY A 64 0.33 17.88 -12.88
C GLY A 64 -0.31 17.14 -11.70
N GLY A 65 -1.16 16.15 -11.92
CA GLY A 65 -1.68 15.27 -10.85
C GLY A 65 -0.79 14.04 -10.62
N PHE A 66 -1.10 13.23 -9.62
CA PHE A 66 -0.44 11.94 -9.42
C PHE A 66 -0.60 11.05 -10.66
N HIS A 67 0.49 10.41 -11.08
CA HIS A 67 0.48 9.46 -12.17
C HIS A 67 -0.23 8.16 -11.78
N GLY A 68 -1.08 7.64 -12.67
CA GLY A 68 -1.78 6.36 -12.42
C GLY A 68 -0.82 5.17 -12.18
N GLY A 69 0.35 5.16 -12.85
CA GLY A 69 1.39 4.17 -12.60
C GLY A 69 1.96 4.23 -11.19
N ALA A 70 2.12 5.43 -10.61
CA ALA A 70 2.54 5.60 -9.22
C ALA A 70 1.45 5.11 -8.24
N MET A 71 0.18 5.40 -8.51
CA MET A 71 -0.95 4.86 -7.73
C MET A 71 -1.01 3.34 -7.80
N GLY A 72 -0.83 2.75 -9.01
CA GLY A 72 -0.81 1.31 -9.21
C GLY A 72 0.33 0.63 -8.46
N ALA A 73 1.54 1.17 -8.54
CA ALA A 73 2.70 0.66 -7.80
C ALA A 73 2.47 0.74 -6.28
N LEU A 74 1.89 1.85 -5.78
CA LEU A 74 1.60 2.02 -4.36
C LEU A 74 0.55 0.99 -3.87
N ALA A 75 -0.50 0.77 -4.66
CA ALA A 75 -1.55 -0.20 -4.36
C ALA A 75 -1.02 -1.64 -4.38
N ASP A 76 -0.20 -2.01 -5.40
CA ASP A 76 0.43 -3.32 -5.54
C ASP A 76 1.30 -3.65 -4.32
N ILE A 77 2.13 -2.71 -3.90
CA ILE A 77 3.01 -2.85 -2.73
C ILE A 77 2.20 -2.98 -1.43
N ALA A 78 1.16 -2.18 -1.24
CA ALA A 78 0.33 -2.28 -0.04
C ALA A 78 -0.36 -3.65 0.06
N GLY A 79 -0.92 -4.16 -1.05
CA GLY A 79 -1.53 -5.48 -1.12
C GLY A 79 -0.50 -6.61 -0.95
N GLY A 80 0.67 -6.48 -1.58
CA GLY A 80 1.77 -7.45 -1.49
C GLY A 80 2.29 -7.60 -0.05
N TYR A 81 2.56 -6.50 0.63
CA TYR A 81 3.02 -6.56 2.03
C TYR A 81 1.91 -6.96 3.00
N ALA A 82 0.65 -6.62 2.74
CA ALA A 82 -0.46 -7.19 3.51
C ALA A 82 -0.46 -8.73 3.44
N ALA A 83 -0.25 -9.29 2.23
CA ALA A 83 -0.11 -10.74 2.04
C ALA A 83 1.11 -11.31 2.76
N MET A 84 2.27 -10.66 2.69
CA MET A 84 3.50 -11.10 3.37
C MET A 84 3.36 -11.18 4.89
N THR A 85 2.48 -10.39 5.50
CA THR A 85 2.22 -10.49 6.94
C THR A 85 1.63 -11.84 7.36
N GLN A 86 1.07 -12.60 6.42
CA GLN A 86 0.43 -13.91 6.65
C GLN A 86 1.35 -15.09 6.31
N LEU A 87 2.58 -14.82 5.88
CA LEU A 87 3.54 -15.84 5.46
C LEU A 87 4.64 -16.06 6.51
N ALA A 88 5.23 -17.25 6.47
CA ALA A 88 6.46 -17.56 7.19
C ALA A 88 7.64 -16.74 6.63
N ASP A 89 8.71 -16.59 7.43
CA ASP A 89 9.82 -15.67 7.13
C ASP A 89 10.64 -16.07 5.90
N GLU A 90 10.63 -17.34 5.53
CA GLU A 90 11.30 -17.90 4.34
C GLU A 90 10.51 -17.74 3.04
N LEU A 91 9.30 -17.18 3.11
CA LEU A 91 8.44 -16.93 1.95
C LEU A 91 8.27 -15.45 1.66
N GLU A 92 8.05 -15.17 0.41
CA GLU A 92 7.65 -13.89 -0.14
C GLU A 92 6.43 -14.05 -1.05
N VAL A 93 6.00 -12.98 -1.66
CA VAL A 93 4.97 -13.00 -2.69
C VAL A 93 5.49 -12.44 -3.99
N THR A 94 4.97 -13.00 -5.10
CA THR A 94 5.04 -12.35 -6.41
C THR A 94 3.64 -12.05 -6.90
N THR A 95 3.44 -10.87 -7.46
CA THR A 95 2.17 -10.48 -8.05
C THR A 95 1.95 -11.24 -9.34
N VAL A 96 0.83 -11.94 -9.44
CA VAL A 96 0.40 -12.65 -10.65
C VAL A 96 -0.34 -11.69 -11.57
N GLU A 97 -1.30 -10.93 -11.01
CA GLU A 97 -2.06 -9.90 -11.70
C GLU A 97 -2.74 -8.97 -10.72
N TYR A 98 -3.15 -7.82 -11.19
CA TYR A 98 -4.13 -6.99 -10.50
C TYR A 98 -5.03 -6.25 -11.48
N LYS A 99 -6.22 -5.93 -11.00
CA LYS A 99 -7.15 -5.03 -11.68
C LYS A 99 -7.32 -3.80 -10.82
N ILE A 100 -7.08 -2.62 -11.39
CA ILE A 100 -7.24 -1.34 -10.73
C ILE A 100 -8.27 -0.46 -11.44
N ASN A 101 -9.11 0.24 -10.67
CA ASN A 101 -9.97 1.30 -11.14
C ASN A 101 -9.46 2.63 -10.58
N PHE A 102 -9.14 3.57 -11.47
CA PHE A 102 -8.84 4.95 -11.10
C PHE A 102 -10.17 5.72 -11.05
N LEU A 103 -10.47 6.31 -9.90
CA LEU A 103 -11.74 6.97 -9.62
C LEU A 103 -11.65 8.49 -9.75
N ALA A 104 -10.52 9.07 -9.30
CA ALA A 104 -10.29 10.51 -9.32
C ALA A 104 -8.78 10.83 -9.34
N GLY A 105 -8.42 11.95 -9.98
CA GLY A 105 -7.08 12.50 -9.99
C GLY A 105 -6.92 13.62 -8.98
N PHE A 106 -5.75 13.70 -8.34
CA PHE A 106 -5.42 14.72 -7.34
C PHE A 106 -4.01 15.27 -7.57
N LYS A 107 -3.79 16.50 -7.07
CA LYS A 107 -2.50 17.19 -7.08
C LYS A 107 -2.15 17.64 -5.67
N GLY A 108 -0.86 17.58 -5.33
CA GLY A 108 -0.41 17.94 -3.98
C GLY A 108 -0.83 16.92 -2.91
N GLY A 109 -0.55 17.20 -1.66
CA GLY A 109 -0.88 16.32 -0.54
C GLY A 109 -0.14 14.99 -0.57
N GLU A 110 -0.82 13.92 -0.19
CA GLU A 110 -0.24 12.58 -0.06
C GLU A 110 -1.26 11.52 -0.50
N LEU A 111 -0.80 10.47 -1.17
CA LEU A 111 -1.59 9.26 -1.37
C LEU A 111 -1.33 8.29 -0.22
N ARG A 112 -2.38 7.60 0.22
CA ARG A 112 -2.34 6.47 1.14
C ARG A 112 -2.96 5.26 0.48
N ALA A 113 -2.21 4.17 0.38
CA ALA A 113 -2.73 2.87 -0.04
C ALA A 113 -2.84 1.95 1.16
N VAL A 114 -4.02 1.36 1.37
CA VAL A 114 -4.28 0.39 2.44
C VAL A 114 -4.60 -0.95 1.82
N GLY A 115 -3.62 -1.84 1.85
CA GLY A 115 -3.75 -3.23 1.42
C GLY A 115 -4.38 -4.10 2.50
N ARG A 116 -5.27 -5.02 2.08
CA ARG A 116 -5.94 -5.97 2.99
C ARG A 116 -6.01 -7.36 2.36
N VAL A 117 -5.72 -8.38 3.15
CA VAL A 117 -5.89 -9.76 2.72
C VAL A 117 -7.37 -10.12 2.76
N LEU A 118 -7.91 -10.56 1.61
CA LEU A 118 -9.24 -11.17 1.52
C LEU A 118 -9.18 -12.67 1.75
N ARG A 119 -8.14 -13.33 1.21
CA ARG A 119 -7.92 -14.77 1.35
C ARG A 119 -6.43 -15.09 1.29
N ALA A 120 -5.95 -15.79 2.29
CA ALA A 120 -4.60 -16.36 2.32
C ALA A 120 -4.67 -17.87 2.03
N GLY A 121 -4.35 -18.27 0.80
CA GLY A 121 -4.26 -19.67 0.39
C GLY A 121 -2.80 -20.11 0.23
N LYS A 122 -2.56 -21.44 0.21
CA LYS A 122 -1.19 -21.99 0.05
C LYS A 122 -0.59 -21.71 -1.32
N ARG A 123 -1.39 -21.63 -2.38
CA ARG A 123 -0.94 -21.41 -3.76
C ARG A 123 -1.17 -19.99 -4.26
N ILE A 124 -2.25 -19.37 -3.82
CA ILE A 124 -2.60 -17.99 -4.16
C ILE A 124 -3.12 -17.25 -2.94
N ILE A 125 -2.83 -15.98 -2.88
CA ILE A 125 -3.36 -15.02 -1.92
C ILE A 125 -4.10 -13.94 -2.70
N VAL A 126 -5.29 -13.56 -2.22
CA VAL A 126 -6.06 -12.48 -2.82
C VAL A 126 -6.09 -11.32 -1.85
N THR A 127 -5.74 -10.13 -2.35
CA THR A 127 -5.78 -8.88 -1.60
C THR A 127 -6.59 -7.82 -2.32
N THR A 128 -7.02 -6.81 -1.58
CA THR A 128 -7.50 -5.53 -2.12
C THR A 128 -6.59 -4.40 -1.63
N ALA A 129 -6.59 -3.29 -2.36
CA ALA A 129 -5.99 -2.05 -1.89
C ALA A 129 -6.89 -0.87 -2.23
N ASP A 130 -7.20 -0.06 -1.21
CA ASP A 130 -7.85 1.23 -1.35
C ASP A 130 -6.78 2.32 -1.40
N VAL A 131 -6.79 3.15 -2.44
CA VAL A 131 -5.93 4.33 -2.52
C VAL A 131 -6.76 5.57 -2.25
N VAL A 132 -6.37 6.36 -1.27
CA VAL A 132 -7.00 7.63 -0.93
C VAL A 132 -6.00 8.77 -1.03
N HIS A 133 -6.49 9.95 -1.40
CA HIS A 133 -5.75 11.20 -1.31
C HIS A 133 -6.02 11.86 0.04
N LEU A 134 -4.97 12.32 0.68
CA LEU A 134 -5.00 13.13 1.91
C LEU A 134 -4.52 14.54 1.55
N ASP A 135 -5.39 15.53 1.66
CA ASP A 135 -5.03 16.92 1.40
C ASP A 135 -4.35 17.60 2.61
N ALA A 136 -3.91 18.84 2.42
CA ALA A 136 -3.23 19.62 3.45
C ALA A 136 -4.12 19.91 4.70
N ASN A 137 -5.45 19.78 4.58
CA ASN A 137 -6.40 19.98 5.66
C ASN A 137 -6.79 18.66 6.35
N GLY A 138 -6.20 17.54 5.96
CA GLY A 138 -6.51 16.21 6.49
C GLY A 138 -7.77 15.57 5.90
N LYS A 139 -8.38 16.16 4.85
CA LYS A 139 -9.51 15.55 4.16
C LYS A 139 -9.05 14.41 3.28
N THR A 140 -9.77 13.30 3.35
CA THR A 140 -9.52 12.12 2.53
C THR A 140 -10.52 12.02 1.38
N SER A 141 -10.05 11.57 0.21
CA SER A 141 -10.87 11.35 -0.98
C SER A 141 -10.41 10.08 -1.70
N ALA A 142 -11.35 9.25 -2.16
CA ALA A 142 -11.00 8.02 -2.87
C ALA A 142 -10.34 8.33 -4.22
N CYS A 143 -9.23 7.66 -4.51
CA CYS A 143 -8.47 7.79 -5.75
C CYS A 143 -8.53 6.56 -6.62
N ALA A 144 -8.37 5.37 -6.04
CA ALA A 144 -8.37 4.11 -6.76
C ALA A 144 -8.77 2.95 -5.87
N LEU A 145 -9.25 1.89 -6.51
CA LEU A 145 -9.54 0.59 -5.92
C LEU A 145 -8.81 -0.49 -6.71
N MET A 146 -8.16 -1.43 -6.02
CA MET A 146 -7.45 -2.54 -6.64
C MET A 146 -7.85 -3.86 -6.02
N GLN A 147 -7.95 -4.90 -6.83
CA GLN A 147 -7.94 -6.29 -6.40
C GLN A 147 -6.75 -7.00 -7.05
N GLN A 148 -6.06 -7.84 -6.29
CA GLN A 148 -4.78 -8.41 -6.67
C GLN A 148 -4.73 -9.89 -6.32
N THR A 149 -4.10 -10.68 -7.21
CA THR A 149 -3.74 -12.08 -6.97
C THR A 149 -2.23 -12.20 -6.84
N LEU A 150 -1.78 -12.85 -5.79
CA LEU A 150 -0.36 -13.10 -5.49
C LEU A 150 -0.09 -14.59 -5.32
N ALA A 151 1.13 -15.00 -5.63
CA ALA A 151 1.62 -16.35 -5.36
C ALA A 151 2.73 -16.31 -4.31
N PRO A 152 2.66 -17.14 -3.24
CA PRO A 152 3.80 -17.35 -2.35
C PRO A 152 4.98 -17.98 -3.11
N VAL A 153 6.18 -17.45 -2.88
CA VAL A 153 7.42 -17.93 -3.47
C VAL A 153 8.53 -18.00 -2.41
N PRO A 154 9.55 -18.86 -2.56
CA PRO A 154 10.69 -18.84 -1.66
C PRO A 154 11.40 -17.50 -1.66
N LYS A 155 11.81 -17.04 -0.48
CA LYS A 155 12.67 -15.85 -0.35
C LYS A 155 14.06 -16.16 -0.83
N THR A 156 14.66 -15.25 -1.61
CA THR A 156 15.96 -15.45 -2.27
C THR A 156 17.06 -14.48 -1.80
N TYR A 157 16.83 -13.69 -0.76
CA TYR A 157 17.80 -12.74 -0.18
C TYR A 157 17.80 -12.75 1.34
#